data_50489c5c0f5fae12b8e8da9068093a38
#
_entry.id   50489c5c0f5fae12b8e8da9068093a38
#
_cell.length_a   1.000
_cell.length_b   1.000
_cell.length_c   1.000
_cell.angle_alpha   90.00
_cell.angle_beta   90.00
_cell.angle_gamma   90.00
#
_symmetry.space_group_name_H-M   'P 1'
#
loop_
_entity.id
_entity.type
_entity.pdbx_description
1 polymer ?
#
loop_
_entity_poly.entity_id
_entity_poly.type
_entity_poly.pdbx_seq_one_letter_code
_entity_poly.pdbx_strand_id
1 'polypeptide(L)'
;KVKEARKILLEEESDKLIDEDALREEAIRRAEQQGIVFIDEIDKVAGRSAGGHSGPDVSREGVQRDILPIVEGSTVVTKYGAVRTDFMLFIAAGAFHVAKVTDLIPELQGRFPVHVTLQSLTKEDFKAILIQPENALTRQYEALLAVDKVFLSFEDSAIDAIANAAYLLNETKEDIGARRLYAVFERLLEDISFNAGGDEMPNVYLNINGDYVLEHLGKDDVSMDMKRYIL
;
A
#
# COMPACT_ATOMS: atom_id res chain seq x y z
N LYS A 1 4.77 22.59 -34.85
CA LYS A 1 5.37 23.95 -34.74
C LYS A 1 6.87 23.82 -34.53
N VAL A 2 7.70 24.86 -34.90
CA VAL A 2 9.18 24.81 -34.76
C VAL A 2 9.63 24.44 -33.34
N LYS A 3 8.95 24.95 -32.33
CA LYS A 3 9.24 24.64 -30.92
C LYS A 3 9.06 23.16 -30.56
N GLU A 4 8.02 22.52 -31.12
CA GLU A 4 7.74 21.09 -30.91
C GLU A 4 8.75 20.23 -31.66
N ALA A 5 9.05 20.57 -32.92
CA ALA A 5 10.07 19.88 -33.71
C ALA A 5 11.44 19.94 -33.02
N ARG A 6 11.81 21.10 -32.46
CA ARG A 6 13.07 21.25 -31.73
C ARG A 6 13.14 20.36 -30.50
N LYS A 7 12.01 20.19 -29.78
CA LYS A 7 11.95 19.31 -28.59
C LYS A 7 12.16 17.86 -29.00
N ILE A 8 11.46 17.40 -30.05
CA ILE A 8 11.57 16.03 -30.56
C ILE A 8 13.00 15.74 -31.05
N LEU A 9 13.57 16.65 -31.86
CA LEU A 9 14.95 16.50 -32.35
C LEU A 9 15.97 16.50 -31.20
N LEU A 10 15.74 17.28 -30.14
CA LEU A 10 16.64 17.30 -28.99
C LEU A 10 16.56 15.99 -28.21
N GLU A 11 15.36 15.40 -28.05
CA GLU A 11 15.15 14.08 -27.46
C GLU A 11 15.87 13.01 -28.31
N GLU A 12 15.63 12.97 -29.63
CA GLU A 12 16.27 12.00 -30.53
C GLU A 12 17.80 12.08 -30.52
N GLU A 13 18.37 13.29 -30.50
CA GLU A 13 19.82 13.46 -30.44
C GLU A 13 20.38 13.14 -29.05
N SER A 14 19.62 13.39 -27.96
CA SER A 14 20.03 13.00 -26.64
C SER A 14 20.05 11.49 -26.47
N ASP A 15 19.07 10.79 -27.03
CA ASP A 15 18.98 9.32 -26.94
C ASP A 15 20.17 8.66 -27.68
N LYS A 16 20.64 9.27 -28.82
CA LYS A 16 21.81 8.78 -29.53
C LYS A 16 23.15 8.95 -28.77
N LEU A 17 23.17 9.83 -27.77
CA LEU A 17 24.34 10.03 -26.91
C LEU A 17 24.41 9.05 -25.74
N ILE A 18 23.35 8.32 -25.51
CA ILE A 18 23.28 7.30 -24.44
C ILE A 18 23.87 6.01 -24.98
N ASP A 19 24.89 5.51 -24.30
CA ASP A 19 25.40 4.15 -24.52
C ASP A 19 24.48 3.16 -23.80
N GLU A 20 23.60 2.54 -24.59
CA GLU A 20 22.61 1.59 -24.05
C GLU A 20 23.26 0.35 -23.40
N ASP A 21 24.43 -0.07 -23.91
CA ASP A 21 25.12 -1.24 -23.35
C ASP A 21 25.74 -0.88 -21.99
N ALA A 22 26.38 0.28 -21.89
CA ALA A 22 26.90 0.78 -20.61
C ALA A 22 25.79 1.05 -19.60
N LEU A 23 24.63 1.58 -20.04
CA LEU A 23 23.45 1.79 -19.19
C LEU A 23 22.92 0.46 -18.65
N ARG A 24 22.82 -0.55 -19.50
CA ARG A 24 22.35 -1.91 -19.14
C ARG A 24 23.29 -2.57 -18.14
N GLU A 25 24.59 -2.51 -18.38
CA GLU A 25 25.60 -3.07 -17.50
C GLU A 25 25.55 -2.41 -16.10
N GLU A 26 25.48 -1.07 -16.05
CA GLU A 26 25.36 -0.34 -14.79
C GLU A 26 24.04 -0.62 -14.07
N ALA A 27 22.92 -0.77 -14.80
CA ALA A 27 21.64 -1.13 -14.20
C ALA A 27 21.67 -2.53 -13.57
N ILE A 28 22.27 -3.51 -14.26
CA ILE A 28 22.47 -4.86 -13.71
C ILE A 28 23.34 -4.79 -12.44
N ARG A 29 24.48 -4.10 -12.52
CA ARG A 29 25.38 -3.94 -11.39
C ARG A 29 24.68 -3.32 -10.16
N ARG A 30 23.87 -2.27 -10.38
CA ARG A 30 23.08 -1.66 -9.28
C ARG A 30 22.04 -2.60 -8.73
N ALA A 31 21.32 -3.32 -9.60
CA ALA A 31 20.33 -4.29 -9.16
C ALA A 31 20.96 -5.39 -8.30
N GLU A 32 22.12 -5.91 -8.69
CA GLU A 32 22.83 -6.95 -7.96
C GLU A 32 23.34 -6.48 -6.60
N GLN A 33 23.84 -5.24 -6.48
CA GLN A 33 24.55 -4.76 -5.29
C GLN A 33 23.70 -3.88 -4.37
N GLN A 34 22.62 -3.30 -4.87
CA GLN A 34 21.77 -2.35 -4.15
C GLN A 34 20.28 -2.71 -4.23
N GLY A 35 19.96 -3.83 -4.90
CA GLY A 35 18.59 -4.27 -5.08
C GLY A 35 17.92 -4.65 -3.76
N ILE A 36 16.66 -4.26 -3.61
CA ILE A 36 15.79 -4.68 -2.51
C ILE A 36 14.58 -5.37 -3.13
N VAL A 37 14.30 -6.58 -2.67
CA VAL A 37 13.18 -7.39 -3.13
C VAL A 37 12.19 -7.56 -1.98
N PHE A 38 10.95 -7.12 -2.21
CA PHE A 38 9.86 -7.35 -1.27
C PHE A 38 9.05 -8.57 -1.69
N ILE A 39 8.85 -9.50 -0.76
CA ILE A 39 7.97 -10.67 -0.91
C ILE A 39 6.78 -10.43 -0.01
N ASP A 40 5.66 -10.04 -0.60
CA ASP A 40 4.44 -9.80 0.16
C ASP A 40 3.63 -11.09 0.34
N GLU A 41 2.79 -11.13 1.36
CA GLU A 41 1.90 -12.25 1.69
C GLU A 41 2.62 -13.63 1.80
N ILE A 42 3.84 -13.68 2.35
CA ILE A 42 4.60 -14.92 2.52
C ILE A 42 3.85 -15.95 3.40
N ASP A 43 2.94 -15.50 4.26
CA ASP A 43 2.06 -16.36 5.07
C ASP A 43 1.10 -17.21 4.23
N LYS A 44 0.78 -16.82 2.99
CA LYS A 44 -0.09 -17.59 2.10
C LYS A 44 0.57 -18.87 1.60
N VAL A 45 1.89 -18.89 1.53
CA VAL A 45 2.67 -20.08 1.18
C VAL A 45 3.17 -20.84 2.41
N ALA A 46 2.97 -20.31 3.62
CA ALA A 46 3.25 -21.01 4.86
C ALA A 46 2.18 -22.07 5.15
N GLY A 47 2.58 -23.14 5.81
CA GLY A 47 1.69 -24.20 6.24
C GLY A 47 1.76 -25.45 5.36
N ARG A 48 1.55 -26.59 6.00
CA ARG A 48 1.41 -27.90 5.34
C ARG A 48 0.03 -27.97 4.72
N SER A 49 -0.06 -28.54 3.52
CA SER A 49 -1.33 -28.94 2.92
C SER A 49 -1.99 -29.98 3.84
N ALA A 50 -2.80 -29.51 4.79
CA ALA A 50 -3.58 -30.38 5.66
C ALA A 50 -4.78 -30.91 4.87
N GLY A 51 -4.63 -32.11 4.33
CA GLY A 51 -5.76 -32.98 3.98
C GLY A 51 -6.42 -32.77 2.63
N GLY A 52 -6.12 -33.65 1.68
CA GLY A 52 -7.14 -34.41 0.95
C GLY A 52 -8.12 -33.68 0.03
N HIS A 53 -7.71 -32.63 -0.69
CA HIS A 53 -8.46 -32.23 -1.87
C HIS A 53 -7.64 -32.60 -3.10
N SER A 54 -8.15 -33.60 -3.83
CA SER A 54 -7.59 -34.17 -5.07
C SER A 54 -7.82 -33.16 -6.21
N GLY A 55 -6.96 -32.16 -6.34
CA GLY A 55 -6.87 -31.26 -7.48
C GLY A 55 -5.40 -30.97 -7.78
N PRO A 56 -5.03 -30.44 -8.96
CA PRO A 56 -3.66 -30.03 -9.26
C PRO A 56 -3.33 -28.73 -8.49
N ASP A 57 -3.24 -28.87 -7.16
CA ASP A 57 -2.90 -27.76 -6.28
C ASP A 57 -1.38 -27.65 -6.23
N VAL A 58 -0.85 -26.50 -6.67
CA VAL A 58 0.57 -26.20 -6.50
C VAL A 58 0.84 -26.27 -5.00
N SER A 59 1.66 -27.24 -4.60
CA SER A 59 1.99 -27.43 -3.19
C SER A 59 2.59 -26.14 -2.64
N ARG A 60 2.04 -25.61 -1.54
CA ARG A 60 2.58 -24.41 -0.85
C ARG A 60 4.07 -24.58 -0.54
N GLU A 61 4.47 -25.78 -0.17
CA GLU A 61 5.88 -26.13 0.04
C GLU A 61 6.69 -26.06 -1.27
N GLY A 62 6.10 -26.41 -2.41
CA GLY A 62 6.72 -26.28 -3.73
C GLY A 62 7.08 -24.82 -4.04
N VAL A 63 6.16 -23.89 -3.80
CA VAL A 63 6.41 -22.46 -3.99
C VAL A 63 7.54 -21.95 -3.09
N GLN A 64 7.59 -22.40 -1.83
CA GLN A 64 8.69 -22.04 -0.94
C GLN A 64 10.04 -22.56 -1.45
N ARG A 65 10.07 -23.78 -2.00
CA ARG A 65 11.27 -24.37 -2.60
C ARG A 65 11.69 -23.67 -3.89
N ASP A 66 10.76 -23.09 -4.64
CA ASP A 66 11.06 -22.31 -5.84
C ASP A 66 11.62 -20.91 -5.50
N ILE A 67 11.19 -20.31 -4.39
CA ILE A 67 11.71 -19.03 -3.90
C ILE A 67 13.11 -19.20 -3.28
N LEU A 68 13.37 -20.32 -2.64
CA LEU A 68 14.59 -20.56 -1.86
C LEU A 68 15.88 -20.28 -2.64
N PRO A 69 16.09 -20.82 -3.87
CA PRO A 69 17.32 -20.55 -4.64
C PRO A 69 17.54 -19.05 -4.91
N ILE A 70 16.45 -18.29 -5.10
CA ILE A 70 16.52 -16.85 -5.35
C ILE A 70 17.01 -16.10 -4.11
N VAL A 71 16.50 -16.49 -2.94
CA VAL A 71 16.90 -15.89 -1.65
C VAL A 71 18.29 -16.36 -1.22
N GLU A 72 18.69 -17.56 -1.59
CA GLU A 72 20.03 -18.11 -1.29
C GLU A 72 21.14 -17.54 -2.17
N GLY A 73 20.79 -16.96 -3.29
CA GLY A 73 21.73 -16.46 -4.30
C GLY A 73 21.75 -17.35 -5.54
N SER A 74 21.20 -16.86 -6.62
CA SER A 74 21.18 -17.54 -7.92
C SER A 74 21.33 -16.53 -9.04
N THR A 75 21.57 -17.03 -10.24
CA THR A 75 21.57 -16.22 -11.45
C THR A 75 20.23 -16.32 -12.15
N VAL A 76 19.52 -15.20 -12.24
CA VAL A 76 18.23 -15.09 -12.93
C VAL A 76 18.46 -14.45 -14.29
N VAL A 77 17.98 -15.12 -15.35
CA VAL A 77 18.06 -14.57 -16.71
C VAL A 77 16.90 -13.60 -16.93
N THR A 78 17.22 -12.35 -17.26
CA THR A 78 16.24 -11.33 -17.56
C THR A 78 16.37 -10.89 -19.03
N LYS A 79 15.43 -10.09 -19.51
CA LYS A 79 15.50 -9.47 -20.85
C LYS A 79 16.70 -8.51 -21.01
N TYR A 80 17.30 -8.08 -19.92
CA TYR A 80 18.46 -7.18 -19.92
C TYR A 80 19.78 -7.90 -19.71
N GLY A 81 19.76 -9.20 -19.41
CA GLY A 81 20.93 -10.02 -19.15
C GLY A 81 20.74 -10.88 -17.87
N ALA A 82 21.79 -11.56 -17.50
CA ALA A 82 21.84 -12.37 -16.28
C ALA A 82 22.06 -11.46 -15.06
N VAL A 83 21.28 -11.67 -14.02
CA VAL A 83 21.33 -10.90 -12.76
C VAL A 83 21.54 -11.87 -11.61
N ARG A 84 22.52 -11.60 -10.75
CA ARG A 84 22.83 -12.38 -9.55
C ARG A 84 22.11 -11.81 -8.34
N THR A 85 21.53 -12.68 -7.52
CA THR A 85 20.75 -12.28 -6.34
C THR A 85 21.52 -12.33 -5.01
N ASP A 86 22.79 -12.72 -5.03
CA ASP A 86 23.63 -12.98 -3.84
C ASP A 86 23.72 -11.82 -2.86
N PHE A 87 23.68 -10.58 -3.36
CA PHE A 87 23.85 -9.37 -2.53
C PHE A 87 22.58 -8.52 -2.44
N MET A 88 21.45 -9.02 -2.94
CA MET A 88 20.17 -8.33 -2.82
C MET A 88 19.61 -8.48 -1.40
N LEU A 89 18.97 -7.44 -0.90
CA LEU A 89 18.23 -7.49 0.35
C LEU A 89 16.82 -8.04 0.10
N PHE A 90 16.45 -9.11 0.78
CA PHE A 90 15.10 -9.66 0.74
C PHE A 90 14.33 -9.30 2.00
N ILE A 91 13.13 -8.74 1.83
CA ILE A 91 12.21 -8.39 2.91
C ILE A 91 10.90 -9.13 2.66
N ALA A 92 10.57 -10.07 3.52
CA ALA A 92 9.32 -10.80 3.44
C ALA A 92 8.31 -10.22 4.44
N ALA A 93 7.07 -10.03 4.00
CA ALA A 93 5.96 -9.56 4.82
C ALA A 93 4.81 -10.56 4.78
N GLY A 94 4.07 -10.68 5.88
CA GLY A 94 2.90 -11.53 5.98
C GLY A 94 2.13 -11.24 7.27
N ALA A 95 0.82 -11.42 7.22
CA ALA A 95 -0.05 -11.16 8.37
C ALA A 95 0.04 -12.26 9.44
N PHE A 96 0.33 -13.51 9.04
CA PHE A 96 0.47 -14.67 9.93
C PHE A 96 -0.69 -14.88 10.93
N HIS A 97 -1.93 -14.53 10.54
CA HIS A 97 -3.11 -14.72 11.39
C HIS A 97 -3.47 -16.21 11.54
N VAL A 98 -3.32 -17.01 10.49
CA VAL A 98 -3.66 -18.43 10.46
C VAL A 98 -2.41 -19.30 10.50
N ALA A 99 -1.42 -18.98 9.69
CA ALA A 99 -0.13 -19.64 9.69
C ALA A 99 0.84 -18.95 10.66
N LYS A 100 1.89 -19.66 11.08
CA LYS A 100 3.00 -19.10 11.87
C LYS A 100 4.26 -19.02 11.02
N VAL A 101 5.21 -18.18 11.41
CA VAL A 101 6.54 -18.14 10.77
C VAL A 101 7.21 -19.52 10.80
N THR A 102 6.96 -20.29 11.86
CA THR A 102 7.46 -21.68 12.02
C THR A 102 6.81 -22.69 11.06
N ASP A 103 5.79 -22.31 10.31
CA ASP A 103 5.17 -23.16 9.28
C ASP A 103 5.81 -22.99 7.90
N LEU A 104 6.75 -22.05 7.76
CA LEU A 104 7.67 -22.00 6.63
C LEU A 104 8.68 -23.14 6.72
N ILE A 105 9.21 -23.58 5.58
CA ILE A 105 10.28 -24.59 5.59
C ILE A 105 11.52 -24.07 6.35
N PRO A 106 12.23 -24.95 7.10
CA PRO A 106 13.34 -24.53 7.93
C PRO A 106 14.44 -23.77 7.18
N GLU A 107 14.70 -24.16 5.93
CA GLU A 107 15.69 -23.54 5.08
C GLU A 107 15.34 -22.06 4.80
N LEU A 108 14.06 -21.79 4.51
CA LEU A 108 13.60 -20.44 4.26
C LEU A 108 13.61 -19.61 5.55
N GLN A 109 13.22 -20.17 6.71
CA GLN A 109 13.33 -19.51 7.99
C GLN A 109 14.78 -19.07 8.30
N GLY A 110 15.76 -19.90 7.95
CA GLY A 110 17.19 -19.60 8.14
C GLY A 110 17.68 -18.42 7.28
N ARG A 111 16.98 -18.10 6.18
CA ARG A 111 17.32 -16.97 5.30
C ARG A 111 16.66 -15.65 5.71
N PHE A 112 15.68 -15.69 6.59
CA PHE A 112 15.05 -14.52 7.21
C PHE A 112 15.30 -14.49 8.72
N PRO A 113 16.55 -14.28 9.17
CA PRO A 113 16.90 -14.38 10.59
C PRO A 113 16.38 -13.19 11.44
N VAL A 114 16.07 -12.07 10.80
CA VAL A 114 15.57 -10.88 11.49
C VAL A 114 14.04 -10.84 11.39
N HIS A 115 13.38 -10.95 12.53
CA HIS A 115 11.93 -10.87 12.62
C HIS A 115 11.52 -9.58 13.30
N VAL A 116 10.60 -8.85 12.66
CA VAL A 116 10.01 -7.61 13.18
C VAL A 116 8.51 -7.77 13.22
N THR A 117 7.92 -7.55 14.38
CA THR A 117 6.45 -7.52 14.54
C THR A 117 6.01 -6.07 14.51
N LEU A 118 5.16 -5.72 13.55
CA LEU A 118 4.51 -4.41 13.51
C LEU A 118 3.37 -4.37 14.52
N GLN A 119 3.23 -3.24 15.21
CA GLN A 119 2.12 -3.00 16.11
C GLN A 119 0.92 -2.43 15.33
N SER A 120 -0.29 -2.66 15.85
CA SER A 120 -1.49 -2.02 15.32
C SER A 120 -1.39 -0.49 15.47
N LEU A 121 -1.99 0.24 14.53
CA LEU A 121 -1.97 1.69 14.53
C LEU A 121 -2.80 2.26 15.67
N THR A 122 -2.25 3.24 16.36
CA THR A 122 -2.97 4.04 17.37
C THR A 122 -3.78 5.15 16.70
N LYS A 123 -4.67 5.79 17.46
CA LYS A 123 -5.41 6.97 16.99
C LYS A 123 -4.46 8.10 16.54
N GLU A 124 -3.39 8.30 17.27
CA GLU A 124 -2.35 9.30 16.98
C GLU A 124 -1.62 8.99 15.67
N ASP A 125 -1.37 7.71 15.40
CA ASP A 125 -0.77 7.27 14.13
C ASP A 125 -1.71 7.53 12.96
N PHE A 126 -3.01 7.24 13.09
CA PHE A 126 -4.00 7.58 12.07
C PHE A 126 -4.04 9.08 11.79
N LYS A 127 -4.00 9.91 12.84
CA LYS A 127 -3.95 11.37 12.72
C LYS A 127 -2.67 11.82 11.99
N ALA A 128 -1.52 11.24 12.34
CA ALA A 128 -0.25 11.52 11.67
C ALA A 128 -0.30 11.17 10.18
N ILE A 129 -0.85 10.01 9.82
CA ILE A 129 -1.02 9.56 8.42
C ILE A 129 -1.91 10.52 7.62
N LEU A 130 -2.90 11.14 8.24
CA LEU A 130 -3.80 12.09 7.59
C LEU A 130 -3.17 13.46 7.32
N ILE A 131 -2.10 13.83 8.03
CA ILE A 131 -1.55 15.20 8.00
C ILE A 131 -0.12 15.24 7.45
N GLN A 132 0.77 14.33 7.90
CA GLN A 132 2.21 14.46 7.72
C GLN A 132 2.71 14.16 6.30
N PRO A 133 2.25 13.11 5.59
CA PRO A 133 2.76 12.80 4.26
C PRO A 133 2.47 13.92 3.27
N GLU A 134 3.38 14.17 2.32
CA GLU A 134 3.14 15.13 1.22
C GLU A 134 1.89 14.77 0.41
N ASN A 135 1.65 13.48 0.22
CA ASN A 135 0.47 12.92 -0.44
C ASN A 135 -0.53 12.35 0.57
N ALA A 136 -0.74 13.01 1.71
CA ALA A 136 -1.75 12.62 2.68
C ALA A 136 -3.13 12.44 2.01
N LEU A 137 -3.94 11.52 2.51
CA LEU A 137 -5.23 11.18 1.92
C LEU A 137 -6.19 12.39 1.83
N THR A 138 -6.15 13.26 2.82
CA THR A 138 -6.87 14.55 2.79
C THR A 138 -6.53 15.37 1.55
N ARG A 139 -5.23 15.56 1.28
CA ARG A 139 -4.75 16.32 0.11
C ARG A 139 -5.06 15.63 -1.21
N GLN A 140 -5.06 14.30 -1.23
CA GLN A 140 -5.46 13.55 -2.42
C GLN A 140 -6.92 13.82 -2.79
N TYR A 141 -7.84 13.75 -1.83
CA TYR A 141 -9.25 14.02 -2.07
C TYR A 141 -9.53 15.51 -2.34
N GLU A 142 -8.82 16.44 -1.67
CA GLU A 142 -8.86 17.86 -2.01
C GLU A 142 -8.48 18.11 -3.48
N ALA A 143 -7.38 17.52 -3.93
CA ALA A 143 -6.91 17.66 -5.31
C ALA A 143 -7.85 16.97 -6.32
N LEU A 144 -8.38 15.80 -5.98
CA LEU A 144 -9.29 15.04 -6.82
C LEU A 144 -10.59 15.82 -7.08
N LEU A 145 -11.25 16.28 -6.02
CA LEU A 145 -12.53 16.99 -6.13
C LEU A 145 -12.39 18.42 -6.65
N ALA A 146 -11.21 19.03 -6.51
CA ALA A 146 -10.91 20.33 -7.12
C ALA A 146 -10.99 20.30 -8.67
N VAL A 147 -10.77 19.14 -9.31
CA VAL A 147 -10.96 18.96 -10.75
C VAL A 147 -12.41 19.24 -11.15
N ASP A 148 -13.35 18.82 -10.28
CA ASP A 148 -14.80 19.02 -10.46
C ASP A 148 -15.30 20.32 -9.82
N LYS A 149 -14.39 21.27 -9.54
CA LYS A 149 -14.66 22.58 -8.92
C LYS A 149 -15.22 22.50 -7.49
N VAL A 150 -15.03 21.38 -6.80
CA VAL A 150 -15.36 21.21 -5.38
C VAL A 150 -14.08 21.32 -4.57
N PHE A 151 -13.96 22.41 -3.81
CA PHE A 151 -12.80 22.70 -2.98
C PHE A 151 -13.07 22.30 -1.53
N LEU A 152 -12.45 21.21 -1.10
CA LEU A 152 -12.55 20.71 0.26
C LEU A 152 -11.51 21.37 1.15
N SER A 153 -11.85 21.50 2.43
CA SER A 153 -10.92 21.75 3.52
C SER A 153 -11.33 20.95 4.75
N PHE A 154 -10.35 20.42 5.48
CA PHE A 154 -10.61 19.61 6.67
C PHE A 154 -10.14 20.36 7.91
N GLU A 155 -11.05 20.56 8.87
CA GLU A 155 -10.70 21.11 10.18
C GLU A 155 -9.98 20.05 11.04
N ASP A 156 -9.25 20.50 12.07
CA ASP A 156 -8.61 19.59 13.04
C ASP A 156 -9.65 18.68 13.72
N SER A 157 -10.86 19.20 13.96
CA SER A 157 -11.99 18.42 14.49
C SER A 157 -12.40 17.26 13.59
N ALA A 158 -12.37 17.45 12.26
CA ALA A 158 -12.65 16.41 11.29
C ALA A 158 -11.54 15.36 11.27
N ILE A 159 -10.28 15.80 11.27
CA ILE A 159 -9.11 14.90 11.32
C ILE A 159 -9.17 14.01 12.56
N ASP A 160 -9.51 14.59 13.73
CA ASP A 160 -9.65 13.83 14.97
C ASP A 160 -10.81 12.83 14.93
N ALA A 161 -11.94 13.20 14.32
CA ALA A 161 -13.10 12.33 14.18
C ALA A 161 -12.83 11.18 13.18
N ILE A 162 -12.20 11.46 12.04
CA ILE A 162 -11.82 10.47 11.02
C ILE A 162 -10.81 9.46 11.61
N ALA A 163 -9.76 9.95 12.28
CA ALA A 163 -8.75 9.11 12.92
C ALA A 163 -9.38 8.19 13.99
N ASN A 164 -10.29 8.74 14.81
CA ASN A 164 -11.01 7.96 15.81
C ASN A 164 -11.93 6.92 15.20
N ALA A 165 -12.65 7.25 14.14
CA ALA A 165 -13.52 6.31 13.43
C ALA A 165 -12.71 5.15 12.81
N ALA A 166 -11.58 5.45 12.17
CA ALA A 166 -10.70 4.43 11.59
C ALA A 166 -10.12 3.50 12.67
N TYR A 167 -9.67 4.07 13.80
CA TYR A 167 -9.17 3.32 14.94
C TYR A 167 -10.25 2.36 15.51
N LEU A 168 -11.44 2.87 15.82
CA LEU A 168 -12.53 2.07 16.36
C LEU A 168 -12.98 0.96 15.40
N LEU A 169 -12.99 1.23 14.10
CA LEU A 169 -13.34 0.21 13.11
C LEU A 169 -12.28 -0.89 13.01
N ASN A 170 -11.00 -0.61 13.21
CA ASN A 170 -9.95 -1.63 13.27
C ASN A 170 -10.02 -2.44 14.59
N GLU A 171 -10.42 -1.83 15.71
CA GLU A 171 -10.61 -2.52 16.98
C GLU A 171 -11.84 -3.44 16.96
N THR A 172 -12.92 -3.02 16.29
CA THR A 172 -14.21 -3.74 16.32
C THR A 172 -14.39 -4.72 15.18
N LYS A 173 -13.67 -4.52 14.08
CA LYS A 173 -13.68 -5.37 12.87
C LYS A 173 -12.28 -5.94 12.65
N GLU A 174 -12.03 -6.47 11.46
CA GLU A 174 -10.70 -6.92 11.03
C GLU A 174 -9.74 -5.73 10.95
N ASP A 175 -8.58 -5.82 11.62
CA ASP A 175 -7.54 -4.80 11.51
C ASP A 175 -6.88 -4.85 10.13
N ILE A 176 -7.16 -3.85 9.32
CA ILE A 176 -6.56 -3.66 7.97
C ILE A 176 -5.59 -2.47 7.93
N GLY A 177 -5.16 -2.01 9.11
CA GLY A 177 -4.22 -0.91 9.25
C GLY A 177 -4.71 0.39 8.60
N ALA A 178 -3.81 1.14 8.00
CA ALA A 178 -4.08 2.43 7.35
C ALA A 178 -5.08 2.34 6.17
N ARG A 179 -5.27 1.15 5.57
CA ARG A 179 -6.28 0.95 4.52
C ARG A 179 -7.70 1.28 5.00
N ARG A 180 -7.95 1.22 6.31
CA ARG A 180 -9.23 1.62 6.90
C ARG A 180 -9.61 3.06 6.57
N LEU A 181 -8.62 3.95 6.45
CA LEU A 181 -8.86 5.35 6.09
C LEU A 181 -9.54 5.51 4.73
N TYR A 182 -9.18 4.71 3.73
CA TYR A 182 -9.83 4.77 2.42
C TYR A 182 -11.33 4.47 2.53
N ALA A 183 -11.70 3.40 3.24
CA ALA A 183 -13.11 3.06 3.43
C ALA A 183 -13.88 4.14 4.22
N VAL A 184 -13.23 4.80 5.17
CA VAL A 184 -13.80 5.92 5.92
C VAL A 184 -14.01 7.13 5.00
N PHE A 185 -13.03 7.49 4.18
CA PHE A 185 -13.12 8.61 3.25
C PHE A 185 -14.14 8.36 2.13
N GLU A 186 -14.17 7.16 1.55
CA GLU A 186 -15.16 6.79 0.54
C GLU A 186 -16.58 7.02 1.06
N ARG A 187 -16.87 6.53 2.27
CA ARG A 187 -18.17 6.71 2.89
C ARG A 187 -18.46 8.16 3.26
N LEU A 188 -17.46 8.88 3.78
CA LEU A 188 -17.59 10.30 4.18
C LEU A 188 -17.89 11.21 3.00
N LEU A 189 -17.27 10.94 1.84
CA LEU A 189 -17.32 11.79 0.66
C LEU A 189 -18.22 11.23 -0.44
N GLU A 190 -18.97 10.15 -0.19
CA GLU A 190 -19.83 9.49 -1.18
C GLU A 190 -20.82 10.48 -1.82
N ASP A 191 -21.60 11.20 -0.99
CA ASP A 191 -22.58 12.16 -1.46
C ASP A 191 -21.95 13.34 -2.20
N ILE A 192 -20.80 13.83 -1.69
CA ILE A 192 -20.07 14.92 -2.34
C ILE A 192 -19.55 14.48 -3.69
N SER A 193 -18.93 13.30 -3.77
CA SER A 193 -18.37 12.75 -5.01
C SER A 193 -19.44 12.43 -6.04
N PHE A 194 -20.59 11.92 -5.59
CA PHE A 194 -21.71 11.62 -6.48
C PHE A 194 -22.33 12.88 -7.10
N ASN A 195 -22.38 13.96 -6.33
CA ASN A 195 -22.96 15.24 -6.79
C ASN A 195 -21.92 16.17 -7.42
N ALA A 196 -20.63 15.82 -7.36
CA ALA A 196 -19.57 16.59 -8.01
C ALA A 196 -19.59 16.34 -9.52
N GLY A 197 -19.31 17.39 -10.29
CA GLY A 197 -19.17 17.32 -11.74
C GLY A 197 -20.36 17.89 -12.50
N GLY A 198 -20.11 18.20 -13.75
CA GLY A 198 -21.04 18.86 -14.66
C GLY A 198 -20.42 20.12 -15.29
N ASP A 199 -20.65 20.32 -16.58
CA ASP A 199 -20.00 21.38 -17.37
C ASP A 199 -20.28 22.80 -16.84
N GLU A 200 -21.44 23.02 -16.20
CA GLU A 200 -21.89 24.31 -15.68
C GLU A 200 -21.80 24.44 -14.14
N MET A 201 -21.12 23.50 -13.44
CA MET A 201 -21.07 23.54 -11.99
C MET A 201 -20.28 24.78 -11.48
N PRO A 202 -20.84 25.59 -10.58
CA PRO A 202 -20.11 26.68 -9.95
C PRO A 202 -19.02 26.13 -9.00
N ASN A 203 -18.05 26.98 -8.63
CA ASN A 203 -17.09 26.62 -7.58
C ASN A 203 -17.83 26.44 -6.25
N VAL A 204 -17.67 25.27 -5.65
CA VAL A 204 -18.24 24.92 -4.34
C VAL A 204 -17.11 24.81 -3.33
N TYR A 205 -17.24 25.46 -2.19
CA TYR A 205 -16.27 25.41 -1.10
C TYR A 205 -16.92 24.71 0.10
N LEU A 206 -16.35 23.58 0.52
CA LEU A 206 -16.88 22.78 1.62
C LEU A 206 -15.81 22.66 2.71
N ASN A 207 -16.21 23.03 3.92
CA ASN A 207 -15.38 22.85 5.10
C ASN A 207 -15.91 21.67 5.92
N ILE A 208 -15.12 20.61 5.98
CA ILE A 208 -15.46 19.38 6.71
C ILE A 208 -15.01 19.55 8.16
N ASN A 209 -15.95 19.50 9.08
CA ASN A 209 -15.73 19.56 10.51
C ASN A 209 -16.09 18.23 11.20
N GLY A 210 -15.85 18.10 12.50
CA GLY A 210 -16.12 16.90 13.27
C GLY A 210 -17.60 16.47 13.27
N ASP A 211 -18.52 17.43 13.31
CA ASP A 211 -19.97 17.15 13.30
C ASP A 211 -20.40 16.54 11.97
N TYR A 212 -19.88 17.05 10.84
CA TYR A 212 -20.10 16.47 9.53
C TYR A 212 -19.64 15.01 9.47
N VAL A 213 -18.45 14.72 9.98
CA VAL A 213 -17.90 13.35 10.02
C VAL A 213 -18.79 12.43 10.83
N LEU A 214 -19.25 12.87 12.01
CA LEU A 214 -20.14 12.08 12.85
C LEU A 214 -21.52 11.84 12.25
N GLU A 215 -22.03 12.78 11.49
CA GLU A 215 -23.32 12.65 10.81
C GLU A 215 -23.26 11.62 9.67
N HIS A 216 -22.20 11.68 8.84
CA HIS A 216 -22.09 10.84 7.64
C HIS A 216 -21.54 9.44 7.91
N LEU A 217 -20.69 9.26 8.90
CA LEU A 217 -20.23 7.92 9.31
C LEU A 217 -21.27 7.16 10.13
N GLY A 218 -22.33 7.86 10.61
CA GLY A 218 -23.40 7.31 11.42
C GLY A 218 -23.01 7.19 12.89
N LYS A 219 -23.96 7.52 13.77
CA LYS A 219 -23.79 7.36 15.23
C LYS A 219 -23.56 5.89 15.61
N ASP A 220 -23.94 4.96 14.74
CA ASP A 220 -23.86 3.52 14.98
C ASP A 220 -22.44 2.95 14.84
N ASP A 221 -21.64 3.44 13.89
CA ASP A 221 -20.25 2.97 13.71
C ASP A 221 -19.26 3.59 14.72
N VAL A 222 -19.60 4.74 15.30
CA VAL A 222 -18.76 5.45 16.29
C VAL A 222 -19.25 5.23 17.72
N SER A 223 -20.54 4.91 17.91
CA SER A 223 -21.17 4.77 19.25
C SER A 223 -21.45 3.34 19.70
N MET A 224 -21.19 2.32 18.86
CA MET A 224 -21.48 0.93 19.23
C MET A 224 -20.68 0.41 20.42
N ASP A 225 -19.61 1.09 20.82
CA ASP A 225 -18.71 0.59 21.88
C ASP A 225 -18.97 1.15 23.29
N MET A 226 -19.70 2.25 23.42
CA MET A 226 -20.02 2.77 24.76
C MET A 226 -21.06 1.93 25.50
N LYS A 227 -21.89 1.18 24.78
CA LYS A 227 -22.94 0.30 25.42
C LYS A 227 -22.43 -1.07 25.83
N ARG A 228 -21.27 -1.52 25.34
CA ARG A 228 -20.67 -2.82 25.73
C ARG A 228 -19.84 -2.78 27.02
N TYR A 229 -19.47 -1.61 27.48
CA TYR A 229 -18.65 -1.40 28.68
C TYR A 229 -19.42 -0.80 29.88
N ILE A 230 -20.75 -0.64 29.76
CA ILE A 230 -21.60 -0.29 30.91
C ILE A 230 -22.41 -1.53 31.24
N LEU A 231 -21.86 -2.34 32.11
CA LEU A 231 -22.57 -3.27 33.03
C LEU A 231 -22.57 -2.66 34.40
#